data_f379bc43e73c3477770b95f5741882e7
#
_entry.id   f379bc43e73c3477770b95f5741882e7
#
_cell.length_a   1.000
_cell.length_b   1.000
_cell.length_c   1.000
_cell.angle_alpha   90.00
_cell.angle_beta   90.00
_cell.angle_gamma   90.00
#
_symmetry.space_group_name_H-M   'P 1'
#
loop_
_entity.id
_entity.type
_entity.pdbx_description
1 polymer ?
#
loop_
_entity_poly.entity_id
_entity_poly.type
_entity_poly.pdbx_seq_one_letter_code
_entity_poly.pdbx_strand_id
1 'polypeptide(L)'
;MAGHSKFKNIMFRKGAQDKKRAKIFAKLGREIQIALKQGGNDPDSNYRLRTAIDAAKVANVPKDNIERAIKKGSSNETDNLEEIKYEGFGPGGTSLIVETMTDNKNRTISEIRQIFSKNGGSIAENGSVSHSFTRKGELVYKADENLESKIFDLAVELGADDIVNEDENYIIYCDPDKIINIKE
;
A
#
# COMPACT_ATOMS: atom_id res chain seq x y z
N MET A 1 -35.22 -30.89 0.03
CA MET A 1 -34.55 -30.83 1.34
C MET A 1 -33.07 -30.54 1.11
N ALA A 2 -32.69 -29.30 1.09
CA ALA A 2 -31.30 -28.91 0.94
C ALA A 2 -30.86 -28.18 2.20
N GLY A 3 -30.47 -28.94 3.20
CA GLY A 3 -29.75 -28.44 4.35
C GLY A 3 -28.34 -28.07 3.94
N HIS A 4 -28.15 -26.90 3.35
CA HIS A 4 -26.80 -26.35 3.23
C HIS A 4 -26.31 -26.09 4.64
N SER A 5 -25.48 -27.02 5.11
CA SER A 5 -24.91 -27.03 6.45
C SER A 5 -24.36 -25.66 6.78
N LYS A 6 -24.85 -25.03 7.85
CA LYS A 6 -24.34 -23.80 8.46
C LYS A 6 -22.79 -23.86 8.58
N PHE A 7 -22.27 -25.05 8.83
CA PHE A 7 -20.85 -25.36 8.88
C PHE A 7 -20.13 -25.12 7.53
N LYS A 8 -20.68 -25.59 6.39
CA LYS A 8 -20.10 -25.34 5.07
C LYS A 8 -20.06 -23.83 4.74
N ASN A 9 -21.12 -23.10 5.04
CA ASN A 9 -21.15 -21.65 4.81
C ASN A 9 -20.13 -20.91 5.67
N ILE A 10 -19.90 -21.33 6.92
CA ILE A 10 -18.87 -20.78 7.80
C ILE A 10 -17.47 -21.08 7.23
N MET A 11 -17.23 -22.31 6.78
CA MET A 11 -15.96 -22.70 6.16
C MET A 11 -15.67 -21.92 4.88
N PHE A 12 -16.66 -21.73 4.00
CA PHE A 12 -16.49 -20.91 2.78
C PHE A 12 -16.18 -19.46 3.09
N ARG A 13 -16.88 -18.85 4.05
CA ARG A 13 -16.60 -17.46 4.48
C ARG A 13 -15.21 -17.34 5.10
N LYS A 14 -14.82 -18.27 5.98
CA LYS A 14 -13.50 -18.31 6.59
C LYS A 14 -12.41 -18.47 5.53
N GLY A 15 -12.56 -19.43 4.60
CA GLY A 15 -11.59 -19.64 3.52
C GLY A 15 -11.45 -18.43 2.58
N ALA A 16 -12.53 -17.70 2.29
CA ALA A 16 -12.46 -16.47 1.49
C ALA A 16 -11.73 -15.34 2.24
N GLN A 17 -11.97 -15.23 3.55
CA GLN A 17 -11.31 -14.26 4.41
C GLN A 17 -9.82 -14.57 4.59
N ASP A 18 -9.48 -15.85 4.78
CA ASP A 18 -8.09 -16.31 4.88
C ASP A 18 -7.32 -16.05 3.57
N LYS A 19 -7.94 -16.27 2.40
CA LYS A 19 -7.34 -15.93 1.10
C LYS A 19 -7.09 -14.43 0.93
N LYS A 20 -8.02 -13.57 1.35
CA LYS A 20 -7.83 -12.11 1.33
C LYS A 20 -6.67 -11.71 2.23
N ARG A 21 -6.62 -12.25 3.44
CA ARG A 21 -5.56 -12.00 4.42
C ARG A 21 -4.19 -12.44 3.91
N ALA A 22 -4.11 -13.63 3.31
CA ALA A 22 -2.88 -14.15 2.71
C ALA A 22 -2.35 -13.23 1.58
N LYS A 23 -3.24 -12.67 0.75
CA LYS A 23 -2.85 -11.71 -0.30
C LYS A 23 -2.29 -10.42 0.30
N ILE A 24 -2.90 -9.89 1.35
CA ILE A 24 -2.41 -8.70 2.05
C ILE A 24 -1.02 -8.98 2.65
N PHE A 25 -0.85 -10.10 3.33
CA PHE A 25 0.42 -10.50 3.92
C PHE A 25 1.53 -10.65 2.87
N ALA A 26 1.21 -11.27 1.73
CA ALA A 26 2.14 -11.41 0.63
C ALA A 26 2.54 -10.04 0.03
N LYS A 27 1.59 -9.11 -0.11
CA LYS A 27 1.86 -7.75 -0.58
C LYS A 27 2.79 -7.01 0.37
N LEU A 28 2.48 -7.01 1.67
CA LEU A 28 3.30 -6.35 2.69
C LEU A 28 4.71 -6.97 2.81
N GLY A 29 4.82 -8.29 2.68
CA GLY A 29 6.11 -8.96 2.64
C GLY A 29 6.97 -8.54 1.44
N ARG A 30 6.37 -8.35 0.26
CA ARG A 30 7.08 -7.83 -0.92
C ARG A 30 7.48 -6.37 -0.75
N GLU A 31 6.63 -5.54 -0.14
CA GLU A 31 6.96 -4.15 0.16
C GLU A 31 8.20 -4.03 1.05
N ILE A 32 8.28 -4.87 2.10
CA ILE A 32 9.48 -4.95 2.95
C ILE A 32 10.72 -5.33 2.13
N GLN A 33 10.62 -6.32 1.23
CA GLN A 33 11.75 -6.77 0.40
C GLN A 33 12.26 -5.66 -0.54
N ILE A 34 11.35 -4.90 -1.16
CA ILE A 34 11.71 -3.79 -2.04
C ILE A 34 12.30 -2.63 -1.24
N ALA A 35 11.71 -2.29 -0.10
CA ALA A 35 12.25 -1.25 0.76
C ALA A 35 13.69 -1.54 1.18
N LEU A 36 14.01 -2.80 1.51
CA LEU A 36 15.36 -3.25 1.80
C LEU A 36 16.31 -3.10 0.61
N LYS A 37 15.84 -3.49 -0.58
CA LYS A 37 16.63 -3.42 -1.82
C LYS A 37 17.00 -1.97 -2.18
N GLN A 38 16.11 -1.02 -1.93
CA GLN A 38 16.29 0.38 -2.33
C GLN A 38 17.01 1.22 -1.29
N GLY A 39 16.74 1.00 0.00
CA GLY A 39 17.19 1.87 1.08
C GLY A 39 18.08 1.20 2.13
N GLY A 40 18.43 -0.08 1.94
CA GLY A 40 19.26 -0.83 2.89
C GLY A 40 18.49 -1.40 4.09
N ASN A 41 19.23 -2.08 4.98
CA ASN A 41 18.66 -2.95 6.02
C ASN A 41 18.34 -2.22 7.34
N ASP A 42 18.77 -0.98 7.48
CA ASP A 42 18.59 -0.21 8.71
C ASP A 42 17.24 0.56 8.67
N PRO A 43 16.27 0.21 9.55
CA PRO A 43 14.99 0.92 9.59
C PRO A 43 15.11 2.39 10.04
N ASP A 44 16.18 2.76 10.72
CA ASP A 44 16.36 4.13 11.21
C ASP A 44 16.74 5.08 10.07
N SER A 45 17.48 4.58 9.09
CA SER A 45 17.87 5.32 7.88
C SER A 45 16.94 5.05 6.68
N ASN A 46 16.14 3.97 6.71
CA ASN A 46 15.23 3.57 5.64
C ASN A 46 13.77 3.77 6.06
N TYR A 47 13.23 4.98 5.82
CA TYR A 47 11.84 5.33 6.18
C TYR A 47 10.83 4.40 5.51
N ARG A 48 11.07 3.97 4.24
CA ARG A 48 10.18 3.06 3.51
C ARG A 48 10.10 1.69 4.19
N LEU A 49 11.24 1.19 4.67
CA LEU A 49 11.30 -0.06 5.42
C LEU A 49 10.53 0.05 6.75
N ARG A 50 10.72 1.14 7.48
CA ARG A 50 10.01 1.41 8.74
C ARG A 50 8.50 1.44 8.51
N THR A 51 8.03 2.20 7.53
CA THR A 51 6.62 2.28 7.16
C THR A 51 6.04 0.93 6.74
N ALA A 52 6.78 0.14 5.94
CA ALA A 52 6.34 -1.18 5.51
C ALA A 52 6.23 -2.18 6.68
N ILE A 53 7.17 -2.14 7.62
CA ILE A 53 7.12 -2.96 8.85
C ILE A 53 5.93 -2.56 9.72
N ASP A 54 5.68 -1.27 9.90
CA ASP A 54 4.56 -0.79 10.70
C ASP A 54 3.22 -1.14 10.07
N ALA A 55 3.07 -0.98 8.77
CA ALA A 55 1.89 -1.44 8.03
C ALA A 55 1.66 -2.95 8.19
N ALA A 56 2.72 -3.75 8.18
CA ALA A 56 2.63 -5.19 8.42
C ALA A 56 2.16 -5.51 9.85
N LYS A 57 2.65 -4.78 10.87
CA LYS A 57 2.21 -4.92 12.27
C LYS A 57 0.74 -4.54 12.42
N VAL A 58 0.31 -3.42 11.85
CA VAL A 58 -1.09 -2.96 11.87
C VAL A 58 -2.03 -3.97 11.20
N ALA A 59 -1.58 -4.59 10.09
CA ALA A 59 -2.32 -5.66 9.42
C ALA A 59 -2.29 -7.01 10.17
N ASN A 60 -1.67 -7.09 11.35
CA ASN A 60 -1.47 -8.30 12.13
C ASN A 60 -0.73 -9.41 11.37
N VAL A 61 0.29 -9.05 10.59
CA VAL A 61 1.20 -10.03 10.00
C VAL A 61 2.02 -10.67 11.12
N PRO A 62 2.10 -12.01 11.20
CA PRO A 62 2.92 -12.68 12.21
C PRO A 62 4.38 -12.23 12.16
N LYS A 63 5.00 -12.06 13.32
CA LYS A 63 6.40 -11.60 13.46
C LYS A 63 7.36 -12.44 12.61
N ASP A 64 7.22 -13.75 12.62
CA ASP A 64 8.05 -14.67 11.83
C ASP A 64 7.94 -14.42 10.32
N ASN A 65 6.79 -13.95 9.84
CA ASN A 65 6.60 -13.61 8.43
C ASN A 65 7.30 -12.30 8.09
N ILE A 66 7.30 -11.33 8.99
CA ILE A 66 8.04 -10.06 8.85
C ILE A 66 9.53 -10.35 8.83
N GLU A 67 10.03 -11.13 9.79
CA GLU A 67 11.46 -11.52 9.87
C GLU A 67 11.91 -12.30 8.64
N ARG A 68 11.08 -13.22 8.13
CA ARG A 68 11.36 -13.93 6.87
C ARG A 68 11.40 -12.99 5.67
N ALA A 69 10.50 -12.00 5.60
CA ALA A 69 10.51 -10.99 4.54
C ALA A 69 11.79 -10.15 4.59
N ILE A 70 12.22 -9.73 5.78
CA ILE A 70 13.47 -9.00 5.99
C ILE A 70 14.67 -9.85 5.56
N LYS A 71 14.76 -11.08 6.05
CA LYS A 71 15.87 -11.98 5.68
C LYS A 71 15.94 -12.22 4.18
N LYS A 72 14.78 -12.43 3.53
CA LYS A 72 14.71 -12.62 2.09
C LYS A 72 15.09 -11.35 1.32
N GLY A 73 14.64 -10.17 1.77
CA GLY A 73 14.96 -8.89 1.14
C GLY A 73 16.45 -8.50 1.27
N SER A 74 17.11 -8.99 2.32
CA SER A 74 18.54 -8.78 2.55
C SER A 74 19.43 -9.78 1.81
N SER A 75 18.85 -10.80 1.18
CA SER A 75 19.58 -11.81 0.39
C SER A 75 19.47 -11.49 -1.10
N ASN A 76 20.42 -12.01 -1.90
CA ASN A 76 20.43 -11.86 -3.37
C ASN A 76 19.24 -12.57 -4.05
N GLU A 77 18.39 -13.28 -3.31
CA GLU A 77 17.21 -13.97 -3.85
C GLU A 77 16.13 -13.02 -4.39
N THR A 78 16.20 -11.72 -4.07
CA THR A 78 15.25 -10.70 -4.52
C THR A 78 15.74 -9.90 -5.72
N ASP A 79 16.89 -10.25 -6.30
CA ASP A 79 17.51 -9.49 -7.41
C ASP A 79 16.57 -9.31 -8.62
N ASN A 80 15.66 -10.26 -8.83
CA ASN A 80 14.71 -10.23 -9.93
C ASN A 80 13.40 -9.48 -9.62
N LEU A 81 13.21 -8.98 -8.38
CA LEU A 81 11.98 -8.27 -8.04
C LEU A 81 12.10 -6.80 -8.44
N GLU A 82 11.20 -6.34 -9.30
CA GLU A 82 11.17 -4.97 -9.82
C GLU A 82 9.84 -4.28 -9.52
N GLU A 83 9.92 -2.99 -9.25
CA GLU A 83 8.77 -2.10 -9.20
C GLU A 83 8.47 -1.56 -10.59
N ILE A 84 7.23 -1.72 -11.06
CA ILE A 84 6.79 -1.22 -12.36
C ILE A 84 5.47 -0.51 -12.18
N LYS A 85 5.37 0.69 -12.78
CA LYS A 85 4.12 1.45 -12.85
C LYS A 85 3.50 1.24 -14.23
N TYR A 86 2.21 0.99 -14.24
CA TYR A 86 1.40 0.95 -15.44
C TYR A 86 0.36 2.05 -15.36
N GLU A 87 0.19 2.75 -16.45
CA GLU A 87 -0.79 3.82 -16.60
C GLU A 87 -1.93 3.37 -17.50
N GLY A 88 -3.11 3.91 -17.28
CA GLY A 88 -4.25 3.58 -18.11
C GLY A 88 -5.51 4.33 -17.74
N PHE A 89 -6.54 4.04 -18.48
CA PHE A 89 -7.86 4.61 -18.29
C PHE A 89 -8.86 3.53 -17.93
N GLY A 90 -9.64 3.75 -16.89
CA GLY A 90 -10.79 2.96 -16.53
C GLY A 90 -12.05 3.39 -17.28
N PRO A 91 -13.20 2.77 -16.95
CA PRO A 91 -14.49 3.18 -17.48
C PRO A 91 -14.76 4.68 -17.26
N GLY A 92 -15.33 5.33 -18.26
CA GLY A 92 -15.60 6.76 -18.20
C GLY A 92 -14.38 7.68 -18.30
N GLY A 93 -13.22 7.13 -18.68
CA GLY A 93 -11.98 7.91 -18.82
C GLY A 93 -11.25 8.19 -17.52
N THR A 94 -11.58 7.49 -16.44
CA THR A 94 -10.91 7.63 -15.15
C THR A 94 -9.43 7.27 -15.26
N SER A 95 -8.54 8.19 -14.93
CA SER A 95 -7.10 7.96 -14.90
C SER A 95 -6.71 6.99 -13.79
N LEU A 96 -5.86 6.02 -14.11
CA LEU A 96 -5.41 5.00 -13.19
C LEU A 96 -3.88 4.82 -13.27
N ILE A 97 -3.24 4.76 -12.11
CA ILE A 97 -1.86 4.30 -11.95
C ILE A 97 -1.89 2.98 -11.17
N VAL A 98 -1.25 1.95 -11.73
CA VAL A 98 -1.12 0.64 -11.08
C VAL A 98 0.34 0.39 -10.75
N GLU A 99 0.69 0.49 -9.50
CA GLU A 99 2.03 0.13 -9.00
C GLU A 99 2.09 -1.37 -8.75
N THR A 100 3.10 -2.02 -9.30
CA THR A 100 3.29 -3.47 -9.20
C THR A 100 4.68 -3.82 -8.73
N MET A 101 4.78 -4.95 -8.06
CA MET A 101 6.03 -5.61 -7.70
C MET A 101 6.07 -6.98 -8.34
N THR A 102 7.01 -7.20 -9.24
CA THR A 102 7.04 -8.43 -10.05
C THR A 102 8.46 -8.91 -10.33
N ASP A 103 8.58 -10.21 -10.44
CA ASP A 103 9.73 -10.93 -10.95
C ASP A 103 9.63 -11.21 -12.46
N ASN A 104 8.47 -10.88 -13.09
CA ASN A 104 8.22 -11.14 -14.50
C ASN A 104 7.31 -10.07 -15.13
N LYS A 105 7.95 -9.10 -15.79
CA LYS A 105 7.28 -7.96 -16.46
C LYS A 105 6.25 -8.43 -17.49
N ASN A 106 6.60 -9.43 -18.30
CA ASN A 106 5.76 -9.88 -19.42
C ASN A 106 4.46 -10.54 -18.93
N ARG A 107 4.56 -11.34 -17.87
CA ARG A 107 3.38 -11.92 -17.22
C ARG A 107 2.50 -10.82 -16.64
N THR A 108 3.08 -9.90 -15.88
CA THR A 108 2.35 -8.84 -15.20
C THR A 108 1.64 -7.90 -16.17
N ILE A 109 2.30 -7.42 -17.23
CA ILE A 109 1.65 -6.54 -18.20
C ILE A 109 0.50 -7.24 -18.93
N SER A 110 0.65 -8.54 -19.22
CA SER A 110 -0.40 -9.33 -19.87
C SER A 110 -1.64 -9.47 -18.97
N GLU A 111 -1.44 -9.74 -17.69
CA GLU A 111 -2.52 -9.84 -16.70
C GLU A 111 -3.21 -8.49 -16.50
N ILE A 112 -2.45 -7.40 -16.37
CA ILE A 112 -3.00 -6.06 -16.20
C ILE A 112 -3.81 -5.65 -17.42
N ARG A 113 -3.27 -5.86 -18.64
CA ARG A 113 -3.98 -5.57 -19.89
C ARG A 113 -5.30 -6.32 -19.97
N GLN A 114 -5.32 -7.59 -19.57
CA GLN A 114 -6.52 -8.40 -19.54
C GLN A 114 -7.54 -7.85 -18.52
N ILE A 115 -7.10 -7.41 -17.35
CA ILE A 115 -7.98 -6.83 -16.32
C ILE A 115 -8.60 -5.53 -16.82
N PHE A 116 -7.78 -4.60 -17.36
CA PHE A 116 -8.29 -3.36 -17.93
C PHE A 116 -9.33 -3.61 -19.01
N SER A 117 -8.99 -4.45 -20.00
CA SER A 117 -9.89 -4.76 -21.12
C SER A 117 -11.21 -5.39 -20.67
N LYS A 118 -11.16 -6.35 -19.73
CA LYS A 118 -12.38 -6.99 -19.18
C LYS A 118 -13.30 -6.03 -18.43
N ASN A 119 -12.76 -4.94 -17.90
CA ASN A 119 -13.52 -3.97 -17.11
C ASN A 119 -13.79 -2.66 -17.89
N GLY A 120 -13.67 -2.68 -19.22
CA GLY A 120 -13.98 -1.52 -20.06
C GLY A 120 -12.96 -0.40 -20.02
N GLY A 121 -11.73 -0.71 -19.59
CA GLY A 121 -10.59 0.21 -19.56
C GLY A 121 -9.53 -0.18 -20.59
N SER A 122 -8.45 0.61 -20.65
CA SER A 122 -7.30 0.37 -21.52
C SER A 122 -6.00 0.79 -20.82
N ILE A 123 -4.91 0.07 -21.11
CA ILE A 123 -3.56 0.51 -20.74
C ILE A 123 -3.14 1.64 -21.69
N ALA A 124 -2.47 2.63 -21.16
CA ALA A 124 -1.88 3.74 -21.89
C ALA A 124 -0.34 3.69 -21.83
N GLU A 125 0.30 4.56 -22.57
CA GLU A 125 1.74 4.76 -22.50
C GLU A 125 2.15 5.47 -21.21
N ASN A 126 3.39 5.27 -20.78
CA ASN A 126 3.93 5.95 -19.60
C ASN A 126 3.89 7.49 -19.82
N GLY A 127 3.44 8.20 -18.79
CA GLY A 127 3.27 9.66 -18.86
C GLY A 127 1.86 10.12 -19.26
N SER A 128 0.99 9.19 -19.70
CA SER A 128 -0.36 9.52 -20.15
C SER A 128 -1.26 10.05 -19.05
N VAL A 129 -1.08 9.60 -17.81
CA VAL A 129 -1.91 10.02 -16.67
C VAL A 129 -1.10 10.47 -15.46
N SER A 130 0.18 10.12 -15.36
CA SER A 130 1.03 10.42 -14.19
C SER A 130 1.15 11.92 -13.90
N HIS A 131 1.05 12.77 -14.93
CA HIS A 131 1.04 14.24 -14.76
C HIS A 131 -0.13 14.76 -13.90
N SER A 132 -1.20 13.98 -13.76
CA SER A 132 -2.38 14.33 -12.95
C SER A 132 -2.30 13.84 -11.51
N PHE A 133 -1.20 13.13 -11.13
CA PHE A 133 -1.02 12.56 -9.82
C PHE A 133 0.19 13.15 -9.11
N THR A 134 0.02 13.45 -7.84
CA THR A 134 1.12 13.79 -6.95
C THR A 134 1.16 12.79 -5.81
N ARG A 135 2.31 12.18 -5.56
CA ARG A 135 2.48 11.25 -4.43
C ARG A 135 2.54 12.05 -3.14
N LYS A 136 1.69 11.69 -2.17
CA LYS A 136 1.61 12.32 -0.85
C LYS A 136 1.73 11.27 0.25
N GLY A 137 2.27 11.68 1.38
CA GLY A 137 2.10 10.99 2.64
C GLY A 137 0.73 11.34 3.22
N GLU A 138 0.05 10.35 3.79
CA GLU A 138 -1.24 10.52 4.43
C GLU A 138 -1.18 9.96 5.84
N LEU A 139 -1.57 10.76 6.81
CA LEU A 139 -1.74 10.37 8.21
C LEU A 139 -3.19 10.61 8.63
N VAL A 140 -3.81 9.60 9.22
CA VAL A 140 -5.19 9.67 9.69
C VAL A 140 -5.21 9.55 11.20
N TYR A 141 -5.74 10.57 11.86
CA TYR A 141 -5.97 10.61 13.29
C TYR A 141 -7.45 10.75 13.59
N LYS A 142 -7.92 10.09 14.64
CA LYS A 142 -9.30 10.30 15.08
C LYS A 142 -9.45 11.75 15.57
N ALA A 143 -10.51 12.40 15.11
CA ALA A 143 -10.79 13.77 15.51
C ALA A 143 -11.10 13.86 17.01
N ASP A 144 -10.50 14.85 17.65
CA ASP A 144 -10.78 15.26 19.04
C ASP A 144 -10.81 16.79 19.04
N GLU A 145 -12.01 17.35 19.29
CA GLU A 145 -12.23 18.80 19.29
C GLU A 145 -11.33 19.54 20.29
N ASN A 146 -10.92 18.90 21.40
CA ASN A 146 -10.04 19.50 22.39
C ASN A 146 -8.59 19.60 21.92
N LEU A 147 -8.22 18.83 20.92
CA LEU A 147 -6.85 18.76 20.38
C LEU A 147 -6.73 19.40 18.99
N GLU A 148 -7.84 19.83 18.40
CA GLU A 148 -7.88 20.35 17.02
C GLU A 148 -6.84 21.43 16.77
N SER A 149 -6.88 22.53 17.53
CA SER A 149 -5.93 23.65 17.36
C SER A 149 -4.48 23.17 17.49
N LYS A 150 -4.20 22.32 18.48
CA LYS A 150 -2.86 21.81 18.71
C LYS A 150 -2.36 20.91 17.57
N ILE A 151 -3.25 20.06 17.01
CA ILE A 151 -2.92 19.19 15.88
C ILE A 151 -2.62 20.03 14.64
N PHE A 152 -3.43 21.06 14.37
CA PHE A 152 -3.24 21.97 13.26
C PHE A 152 -1.92 22.73 13.37
N ASP A 153 -1.66 23.33 14.54
CA ASP A 153 -0.42 24.10 14.79
C ASP A 153 0.82 23.23 14.60
N LEU A 154 0.83 22.03 15.19
CA LEU A 154 1.95 21.08 15.08
C LEU A 154 2.13 20.59 13.63
N ALA A 155 1.06 20.25 12.93
CA ALA A 155 1.15 19.76 11.57
C ALA A 155 1.73 20.84 10.63
N VAL A 156 1.33 22.12 10.81
CA VAL A 156 1.89 23.25 10.07
C VAL A 156 3.38 23.43 10.39
N GLU A 157 3.75 23.41 11.69
CA GLU A 157 5.15 23.54 12.13
C GLU A 157 6.04 22.43 11.55
N LEU A 158 5.53 21.21 11.48
CA LEU A 158 6.24 20.04 10.92
C LEU A 158 6.20 19.98 9.39
N GLY A 159 5.51 20.91 8.76
CA GLY A 159 5.49 21.09 7.30
C GLY A 159 4.52 20.16 6.57
N ALA A 160 3.34 19.96 7.14
CA ALA A 160 2.21 19.39 6.42
C ALA A 160 1.78 20.31 5.26
N ASP A 161 1.32 19.72 4.18
CA ASP A 161 0.84 20.45 3.00
C ASP A 161 -0.63 20.83 3.15
N ASP A 162 -1.43 19.96 3.80
CA ASP A 162 -2.87 20.17 4.00
C ASP A 162 -3.38 19.34 5.16
N ILE A 163 -4.48 19.78 5.77
CA ILE A 163 -5.20 19.08 6.82
C ILE A 163 -6.70 19.17 6.54
N VAL A 164 -7.34 18.01 6.41
CA VAL A 164 -8.77 17.91 6.16
C VAL A 164 -9.44 17.22 7.36
N ASN A 165 -10.60 17.75 7.77
CA ASN A 165 -11.45 17.09 8.75
C ASN A 165 -12.58 16.38 7.99
N GLU A 166 -12.58 15.06 7.97
CA GLU A 166 -13.51 14.22 7.24
C GLU A 166 -13.86 12.96 8.05
N ASP A 167 -15.16 12.63 8.12
CA ASP A 167 -15.67 11.42 8.78
C ASP A 167 -15.12 11.19 10.20
N GLU A 168 -15.14 12.23 11.04
CA GLU A 168 -14.59 12.21 12.40
C GLU A 168 -13.08 11.93 12.48
N ASN A 169 -12.34 12.22 11.41
CA ASN A 169 -10.89 12.08 11.38
C ASN A 169 -10.24 13.35 10.86
N TYR A 170 -9.04 13.63 11.36
CA TYR A 170 -8.11 14.56 10.73
C TYR A 170 -7.22 13.78 9.76
N ILE A 171 -7.24 14.18 8.49
CA ILE A 171 -6.39 13.63 7.45
C ILE A 171 -5.31 14.66 7.15
N ILE A 172 -4.07 14.34 7.43
CA ILE A 172 -2.92 15.22 7.25
C ILE A 172 -2.15 14.74 6.01
N TYR A 173 -1.99 15.62 5.04
CA TYR A 173 -1.22 15.39 3.83
C TYR A 173 0.15 16.06 3.92
N CYS A 174 1.19 15.36 3.50
CA CYS A 174 2.56 15.88 3.49
C CYS A 174 3.40 15.24 2.39
N ASP A 175 4.62 15.72 2.19
CA ASP A 175 5.60 14.98 1.44
C ASP A 175 5.85 13.60 2.08
N PRO A 176 6.00 12.53 1.28
CA PRO A 176 6.24 11.18 1.79
C PRO A 176 7.42 11.10 2.77
N ASP A 177 8.46 11.89 2.56
CA ASP A 177 9.67 11.91 3.39
C ASP A 177 9.44 12.52 4.78
N LYS A 178 8.38 13.34 4.93
CA LYS A 178 8.03 14.00 6.19
C LYS A 178 7.07 13.21 7.07
N ILE A 179 6.50 12.12 6.53
CA ILE A 179 5.41 11.36 7.20
C ILE A 179 5.80 10.86 8.60
N ILE A 180 7.06 10.48 8.79
CA ILE A 180 7.55 9.99 10.08
C ILE A 180 7.66 11.12 11.08
N ASN A 181 8.22 12.26 10.68
CA ASN A 181 8.40 13.41 11.55
C ASN A 181 7.05 13.97 12.04
N ILE A 182 6.01 13.91 11.18
CA ILE A 182 4.68 14.39 11.55
C ILE A 182 3.93 13.37 12.41
N LYS A 183 4.25 12.08 12.26
CA LYS A 183 3.63 11.00 13.02
C LYS A 183 4.12 10.92 14.47
N GLU A 184 5.40 11.19 14.73
CA GLU A 184 6.04 11.17 16.06
C GLU A 184 5.70 12.41 16.88
#